data_805e4daf39fc3fd0e817c24932d3a437
#
_entry.id   805e4daf39fc3fd0e817c24932d3a437
#
_cell.length_a   1.000
_cell.length_b   1.000
_cell.length_c   1.000
_cell.angle_alpha   90.00
_cell.angle_beta   90.00
_cell.angle_gamma   90.00
#
_symmetry.space_group_name_H-M   'P 1'
#
loop_
_entity.id
_entity.type
_entity.pdbx_description
1 polymer ?
#
loop_
_entity_poly.entity_id
_entity_poly.type
_entity_poly.pdbx_seq_one_letter_code
_entity_poly.pdbx_strand_id
1 'polypeptide(L)'
;MPHDMEEQMMSKTNNSGVYQLENGNWGYRFTLTENGHRRDIRRIKDNDGNVFTSKTAATRARSLALADYLDGQKKKQIKRKTVREIYQEYREKGSSSKAYTTLRKQDSLWNNHLNAQFGSRYCDELTSAEIKDYLSDLYYKHGFSFRYTEGFLKMFYLILGQAYSRDCLDVDCYNKLCVNKDTKIQMPKLRTDDDTDIKAYSPEQIEKLDEYFRGTNAETAYLLGKHCGLRINECYGLKWDNVDLENGTIFIDRQEQYQNGLIKLVRLKTKNARRTIYL
;
A
#
# COMPACT_ATOMS: atom_id res chain seq x y z
N MET A 1 1.94 -58.60 -6.76
CA MET A 1 3.22 -58.63 -7.44
C MET A 1 3.13 -57.95 -8.81
N PRO A 2 3.23 -56.62 -8.86
CA PRO A 2 3.64 -55.91 -10.08
C PRO A 2 4.72 -54.84 -9.82
N HIS A 3 5.45 -54.91 -8.68
CA HIS A 3 6.44 -53.85 -8.35
C HIS A 3 7.86 -54.19 -8.90
N ASP A 4 8.14 -55.44 -9.23
CA ASP A 4 9.49 -55.85 -9.62
C ASP A 4 9.80 -55.81 -11.13
N MET A 5 8.79 -55.58 -11.98
CA MET A 5 9.00 -55.48 -13.43
C MET A 5 9.40 -54.07 -13.93
N GLU A 6 9.19 -53.01 -13.12
CA GLU A 6 9.55 -51.64 -13.53
C GLU A 6 11.01 -51.25 -13.23
N GLU A 7 11.69 -51.95 -12.33
CA GLU A 7 13.09 -51.65 -11.97
C GLU A 7 14.12 -52.13 -13.01
N GLN A 8 13.79 -53.12 -13.83
CA GLN A 8 14.71 -53.67 -14.83
C GLN A 8 14.79 -52.87 -16.14
N MET A 9 13.95 -51.83 -16.32
CA MET A 9 13.88 -51.04 -17.57
C MET A 9 14.72 -49.74 -17.57
N MET A 10 15.66 -49.57 -16.68
CA MET A 10 16.42 -48.31 -16.58
C MET A 10 17.85 -48.43 -17.07
N SER A 11 18.11 -48.10 -18.34
CA SER A 11 19.47 -47.91 -18.84
C SER A 11 19.97 -46.52 -18.52
N LYS A 12 21.06 -46.45 -17.73
CA LYS A 12 21.94 -45.29 -17.43
C LYS A 12 21.26 -44.00 -17.00
N THR A 13 21.12 -43.80 -15.71
CA THR A 13 20.77 -42.52 -15.10
C THR A 13 21.95 -41.57 -15.09
N ASN A 14 21.90 -40.49 -15.86
CA ASN A 14 22.69 -39.31 -15.61
C ASN A 14 22.06 -38.54 -14.41
N ASN A 15 22.87 -37.89 -13.57
CA ASN A 15 22.44 -37.07 -12.38
C ASN A 15 21.43 -35.93 -12.68
N SER A 16 20.99 -35.78 -13.93
CA SER A 16 20.09 -34.71 -14.38
C SER A 16 18.58 -34.98 -14.10
N GLY A 17 18.20 -36.17 -13.62
CA GLY A 17 16.79 -36.55 -13.45
C GLY A 17 16.03 -36.75 -14.78
N VAL A 18 16.73 -36.80 -15.90
CA VAL A 18 16.21 -37.17 -17.23
C VAL A 18 16.84 -38.48 -17.67
N TYR A 19 16.05 -39.39 -18.20
CA TYR A 19 16.47 -40.76 -18.59
C TYR A 19 15.89 -41.14 -19.94
N GLN A 20 16.57 -42.08 -20.63
CA GLN A 20 16.11 -42.64 -21.90
C GLN A 20 15.39 -43.94 -21.63
N LEU A 21 14.30 -44.18 -22.34
CA LEU A 21 13.52 -45.39 -22.33
C LEU A 21 14.10 -46.37 -23.36
N GLU A 22 13.81 -47.66 -23.24
CA GLU A 22 14.27 -48.70 -24.19
C GLU A 22 13.77 -48.46 -25.64
N ASN A 23 12.60 -47.86 -25.81
CA ASN A 23 12.06 -47.49 -27.11
C ASN A 23 12.71 -46.24 -27.73
N GLY A 24 13.80 -45.70 -27.15
CA GLY A 24 14.52 -44.55 -27.63
C GLY A 24 13.95 -43.19 -27.20
N ASN A 25 12.74 -43.13 -26.66
CA ASN A 25 12.12 -41.92 -26.15
C ASN A 25 12.72 -41.54 -24.79
N TRP A 26 12.38 -40.36 -24.31
CA TRP A 26 12.90 -39.79 -23.08
C TRP A 26 11.81 -39.64 -22.03
N GLY A 27 12.22 -39.68 -20.76
CA GLY A 27 11.37 -39.34 -19.63
C GLY A 27 12.13 -38.47 -18.60
N TYR A 28 11.41 -37.91 -17.66
CA TYR A 28 12.02 -37.22 -16.56
C TYR A 28 11.43 -37.66 -15.21
N ARG A 29 12.21 -37.43 -14.15
CA ARG A 29 11.80 -37.63 -12.77
C ARG A 29 12.33 -36.51 -11.88
N PHE A 30 11.60 -36.19 -10.81
CA PHE A 30 12.09 -35.44 -9.68
C PHE A 30 11.32 -35.81 -8.41
N THR A 31 11.95 -35.62 -7.28
CA THR A 31 11.37 -35.95 -5.98
C THR A 31 10.88 -34.64 -5.29
N LEU A 32 9.70 -34.71 -4.72
CA LEU A 32 9.11 -33.67 -3.91
C LEU A 32 9.05 -34.13 -2.46
N THR A 33 9.24 -33.19 -1.53
CA THR A 33 9.03 -33.43 -0.11
C THR A 33 7.94 -32.49 0.39
N GLU A 34 6.78 -33.04 0.72
CA GLU A 34 5.63 -32.29 1.28
C GLU A 34 5.32 -32.83 2.68
N ASN A 35 5.30 -31.95 3.68
CA ASN A 35 4.99 -32.29 5.07
C ASN A 35 5.80 -33.48 5.62
N GLY A 36 7.08 -33.57 5.24
CA GLY A 36 7.95 -34.69 5.62
C GLY A 36 7.78 -35.99 4.79
N HIS A 37 6.81 -36.02 3.90
CA HIS A 37 6.58 -37.16 3.00
C HIS A 37 7.25 -36.96 1.65
N ARG A 38 7.99 -37.96 1.21
CA ARG A 38 8.70 -37.95 -0.06
C ARG A 38 7.81 -38.53 -1.17
N ARG A 39 7.64 -37.79 -2.27
CA ARG A 39 6.86 -38.22 -3.45
C ARG A 39 7.70 -38.09 -4.71
N ASP A 40 7.86 -39.16 -5.44
CA ASP A 40 8.55 -39.21 -6.72
C ASP A 40 7.56 -38.96 -7.88
N ILE A 41 7.87 -37.99 -8.71
CA ILE A 41 7.11 -37.68 -9.93
C ILE A 41 7.92 -38.19 -11.11
N ARG A 42 7.27 -39.01 -11.97
CA ARG A 42 7.82 -39.50 -13.21
C ARG A 42 6.87 -39.16 -14.36
N ARG A 43 7.41 -38.70 -15.48
CA ARG A 43 6.66 -38.40 -16.69
C ARG A 43 7.44 -38.81 -17.93
N ILE A 44 6.72 -39.44 -18.86
CA ILE A 44 7.22 -39.90 -20.18
C ILE A 44 6.49 -39.22 -21.34
N LYS A 45 5.47 -38.43 -21.02
CA LYS A 45 4.66 -37.65 -21.94
C LYS A 45 4.43 -36.23 -21.39
N ASP A 46 4.20 -35.28 -22.28
CA ASP A 46 3.75 -33.94 -21.93
C ASP A 46 2.27 -33.93 -21.52
N ASN A 47 1.75 -32.72 -21.21
CA ASN A 47 0.35 -32.53 -20.79
C ASN A 47 -0.64 -32.84 -21.94
N ASP A 48 -0.19 -32.77 -23.20
CA ASP A 48 -1.00 -32.99 -24.42
C ASP A 48 -0.91 -34.49 -24.86
N GLY A 49 -0.17 -35.31 -24.13
CA GLY A 49 -0.03 -36.76 -24.38
C GLY A 49 1.10 -37.13 -25.34
N ASN A 50 1.91 -36.17 -25.81
CA ASN A 50 3.02 -36.42 -26.74
C ASN A 50 4.25 -36.97 -25.99
N VAL A 51 4.96 -37.91 -26.59
CA VAL A 51 6.19 -38.46 -26.02
C VAL A 51 7.38 -37.51 -26.24
N PHE A 52 8.34 -37.53 -25.31
CA PHE A 52 9.57 -36.78 -25.48
C PHE A 52 10.55 -37.51 -26.38
N THR A 53 10.70 -37.03 -27.60
CA THR A 53 11.59 -37.64 -28.61
C THR A 53 13.06 -37.24 -28.43
N SER A 54 13.37 -36.26 -27.58
CA SER A 54 14.73 -35.79 -27.32
C SER A 54 15.01 -35.54 -25.84
N LYS A 55 16.28 -35.67 -25.42
CA LYS A 55 16.74 -35.32 -24.07
C LYS A 55 16.42 -33.86 -23.72
N THR A 56 16.60 -32.95 -24.69
CA THR A 56 16.36 -31.52 -24.51
C THR A 56 14.88 -31.25 -24.23
N ALA A 57 13.96 -31.90 -24.95
CA ALA A 57 12.53 -31.77 -24.72
C ALA A 57 12.13 -32.24 -23.30
N ALA A 58 12.61 -33.40 -22.87
CA ALA A 58 12.37 -33.95 -21.54
C ALA A 58 12.99 -33.04 -20.43
N THR A 59 14.17 -32.47 -20.67
CA THR A 59 14.81 -31.53 -19.73
C THR A 59 14.01 -30.25 -19.58
N ARG A 60 13.53 -29.67 -20.68
CA ARG A 60 12.70 -28.46 -20.67
C ARG A 60 11.36 -28.72 -19.95
N ALA A 61 10.70 -29.83 -20.25
CA ALA A 61 9.46 -30.22 -19.59
C ALA A 61 9.64 -30.44 -18.08
N ARG A 62 10.77 -31.06 -17.66
CA ARG A 62 11.13 -31.22 -16.26
C ARG A 62 11.30 -29.86 -15.56
N SER A 63 12.01 -28.93 -16.18
CA SER A 63 12.24 -27.60 -15.61
C SER A 63 10.94 -26.81 -15.46
N LEU A 64 10.05 -26.89 -16.44
CA LEU A 64 8.73 -26.27 -16.37
C LEU A 64 7.87 -26.90 -15.26
N ALA A 65 7.78 -28.23 -15.20
CA ALA A 65 7.01 -28.91 -14.16
C ALA A 65 7.53 -28.63 -12.74
N LEU A 66 8.84 -28.48 -12.58
CA LEU A 66 9.44 -28.10 -11.30
C LEU A 66 9.14 -26.64 -10.95
N ALA A 67 9.19 -25.73 -11.92
CA ALA A 67 8.82 -24.32 -11.74
C ALA A 67 7.36 -24.19 -11.35
N ASP A 68 6.44 -24.84 -12.05
CA ASP A 68 5.00 -24.85 -11.75
C ASP A 68 4.72 -25.38 -10.33
N TYR A 69 5.45 -26.42 -9.92
CA TYR A 69 5.33 -26.96 -8.58
C TYR A 69 5.81 -25.95 -7.52
N LEU A 70 6.97 -25.33 -7.73
CA LEU A 70 7.51 -24.33 -6.81
C LEU A 70 6.60 -23.09 -6.70
N ASP A 71 6.01 -22.67 -7.81
CA ASP A 71 5.01 -21.59 -7.82
C ASP A 71 3.72 -21.99 -7.11
N GLY A 72 3.27 -23.24 -7.31
CA GLY A 72 2.14 -23.81 -6.57
C GLY A 72 2.40 -23.88 -5.05
N GLN A 73 3.63 -24.20 -4.63
CA GLN A 73 4.02 -24.19 -3.22
C GLN A 73 4.06 -22.79 -2.63
N LYS A 74 4.61 -21.82 -3.37
CA LYS A 74 4.58 -20.40 -2.95
C LYS A 74 3.15 -19.91 -2.77
N LYS A 75 2.25 -20.19 -3.72
CA LYS A 75 0.83 -19.86 -3.63
C LYS A 75 0.11 -20.53 -2.45
N LYS A 76 0.49 -21.79 -2.11
CA LYS A 76 -0.06 -22.50 -0.94
C LYS A 76 0.37 -21.91 0.40
N GLN A 77 1.48 -21.19 0.48
CA GLN A 77 1.97 -20.54 1.69
C GLN A 77 1.33 -19.17 1.94
N ILE A 78 0.67 -18.59 0.93
CA ILE A 78 0.01 -17.30 1.06
C ILE A 78 -1.22 -17.45 1.94
N LYS A 79 -1.25 -16.73 3.06
CA LYS A 79 -2.41 -16.65 3.95
C LYS A 79 -3.40 -15.64 3.39
N ARG A 80 -4.40 -16.11 2.65
CA ARG A 80 -5.43 -15.23 2.11
C ARG A 80 -6.14 -14.46 3.23
N LYS A 81 -6.17 -13.16 3.12
CA LYS A 81 -6.88 -12.24 4.03
C LYS A 81 -7.68 -11.23 3.26
N THR A 82 -8.80 -10.85 3.85
CA THR A 82 -9.63 -9.77 3.35
C THR A 82 -8.95 -8.41 3.57
N VAL A 83 -9.34 -7.44 2.77
CA VAL A 83 -8.90 -6.04 2.90
C VAL A 83 -9.19 -5.51 4.31
N ARG A 84 -10.32 -5.91 4.92
CA ARG A 84 -10.70 -5.57 6.30
C ARG A 84 -9.73 -6.14 7.32
N GLU A 85 -9.41 -7.42 7.23
CA GLU A 85 -8.47 -8.06 8.15
C GLU A 85 -7.09 -7.43 8.09
N ILE A 86 -6.60 -7.11 6.88
CA ILE A 86 -5.32 -6.42 6.71
C ILE A 86 -5.35 -5.02 7.32
N TYR A 87 -6.44 -4.26 7.10
CA TYR A 87 -6.54 -2.92 7.68
C TYR A 87 -6.62 -2.97 9.22
N GLN A 88 -7.38 -3.91 9.79
CA GLN A 88 -7.45 -4.12 11.24
C GLN A 88 -6.10 -4.47 11.84
N GLU A 89 -5.37 -5.43 11.25
CA GLU A 89 -4.02 -5.77 11.71
C GLU A 89 -3.03 -4.59 11.61
N TYR A 90 -3.13 -3.80 10.54
CA TYR A 90 -2.36 -2.56 10.44
C TYR A 90 -2.70 -1.61 11.59
N ARG A 91 -3.97 -1.42 11.91
CA ARG A 91 -4.40 -0.55 13.02
C ARG A 91 -3.89 -1.04 14.36
N GLU A 92 -3.89 -2.34 14.60
CA GLU A 92 -3.44 -2.94 15.86
C GLU A 92 -1.92 -2.94 16.02
N LYS A 93 -1.18 -3.32 14.97
CA LYS A 93 0.25 -3.65 15.07
C LYS A 93 1.17 -2.72 14.28
N GLY A 94 0.68 -2.08 13.22
CA GLY A 94 1.50 -1.31 12.27
C GLY A 94 1.35 0.21 12.37
N SER A 95 0.45 0.70 13.20
CA SER A 95 0.08 2.12 13.22
C SER A 95 0.69 2.93 14.37
N SER A 96 1.37 2.30 15.33
CA SER A 96 1.86 2.90 16.59
C SER A 96 2.80 4.10 16.38
N SER A 97 3.54 4.14 15.28
CA SER A 97 4.45 5.26 14.94
C SER A 97 3.76 6.44 14.23
N LYS A 98 2.46 6.31 13.91
CA LYS A 98 1.75 7.34 13.13
C LYS A 98 1.12 8.39 14.02
N ALA A 99 1.11 9.64 13.52
CA ALA A 99 0.44 10.73 14.22
C ALA A 99 -1.07 10.52 14.29
N TYR A 100 -1.69 10.95 15.39
CA TYR A 100 -3.14 10.85 15.63
C TYR A 100 -3.98 11.35 14.44
N THR A 101 -3.65 12.53 13.90
CA THR A 101 -4.38 13.11 12.76
C THR A 101 -4.29 12.28 11.50
N THR A 102 -3.15 11.61 11.28
CA THR A 102 -2.98 10.68 10.15
C THR A 102 -3.89 9.47 10.30
N LEU A 103 -3.92 8.88 11.49
CA LEU A 103 -4.77 7.72 11.77
C LEU A 103 -6.25 8.07 11.66
N ARG A 104 -6.66 9.21 12.23
CA ARG A 104 -8.05 9.67 12.14
C ARG A 104 -8.50 9.90 10.69
N LYS A 105 -7.62 10.45 9.85
CA LYS A 105 -7.89 10.60 8.42
C LYS A 105 -8.03 9.24 7.72
N GLN A 106 -7.14 8.29 8.01
CA GLN A 106 -7.19 6.94 7.47
C GLN A 106 -8.48 6.21 7.90
N ASP A 107 -8.83 6.29 9.18
CA ASP A 107 -10.07 5.69 9.71
C ASP A 107 -11.32 6.31 9.06
N SER A 108 -11.31 7.61 8.81
CA SER A 108 -12.42 8.28 8.10
C SER A 108 -12.57 7.78 6.66
N LEU A 109 -11.47 7.69 5.89
CA LEU A 109 -11.52 7.15 4.53
C LEU A 109 -11.94 5.68 4.51
N TRP A 110 -11.45 4.91 5.47
CA TRP A 110 -11.80 3.50 5.62
C TRP A 110 -13.27 3.30 5.96
N ASN A 111 -13.73 3.89 7.05
CA ASN A 111 -15.07 3.64 7.58
C ASN A 111 -16.18 4.20 6.68
N ASN A 112 -15.96 5.37 6.10
CA ASN A 112 -16.99 6.05 5.31
C ASN A 112 -17.06 5.58 3.86
N HIS A 113 -15.99 4.95 3.33
CA HIS A 113 -15.91 4.64 1.91
C HIS A 113 -15.39 3.22 1.62
N LEU A 114 -14.15 2.91 2.01
CA LEU A 114 -13.47 1.71 1.53
C LEU A 114 -14.02 0.41 2.13
N ASN A 115 -14.39 0.43 3.41
CA ASN A 115 -14.84 -0.78 4.11
C ASN A 115 -16.12 -1.38 3.52
N ALA A 116 -17.07 -0.55 3.13
CA ALA A 116 -18.33 -1.03 2.55
C ALA A 116 -18.10 -1.72 1.19
N GLN A 117 -17.22 -1.18 0.35
CA GLN A 117 -17.03 -1.65 -1.02
C GLN A 117 -15.96 -2.74 -1.15
N PHE A 118 -14.87 -2.63 -0.41
CA PHE A 118 -13.70 -3.50 -0.56
C PHE A 118 -13.43 -4.37 0.68
N GLY A 119 -14.00 -4.06 1.84
CA GLY A 119 -13.62 -4.67 3.10
C GLY A 119 -13.78 -6.18 3.17
N SER A 120 -14.82 -6.75 2.56
CA SER A 120 -15.08 -8.19 2.54
C SER A 120 -14.32 -8.96 1.47
N ARG A 121 -13.65 -8.29 0.56
CA ARG A 121 -12.93 -8.91 -0.55
C ARG A 121 -11.53 -9.33 -0.14
N TYR A 122 -11.03 -10.39 -0.73
CA TYR A 122 -9.63 -10.79 -0.55
C TYR A 122 -8.68 -9.86 -1.30
N CYS A 123 -7.50 -9.62 -0.73
CA CYS A 123 -6.51 -8.71 -1.32
C CYS A 123 -6.01 -9.16 -2.70
N ASP A 124 -5.95 -10.48 -2.93
CA ASP A 124 -5.53 -11.10 -4.19
C ASP A 124 -6.59 -11.07 -5.30
N GLU A 125 -7.82 -10.71 -4.97
CA GLU A 125 -8.92 -10.53 -5.94
C GLU A 125 -9.05 -9.10 -6.47
N LEU A 126 -8.33 -8.15 -5.89
CA LEU A 126 -8.37 -6.76 -6.33
C LEU A 126 -7.65 -6.59 -7.66
N THR A 127 -8.26 -5.82 -8.56
CA THR A 127 -7.67 -5.51 -9.85
C THR A 127 -7.30 -4.03 -9.98
N SER A 128 -6.27 -3.76 -10.76
CA SER A 128 -5.86 -2.38 -11.03
C SER A 128 -6.95 -1.57 -11.74
N ALA A 129 -7.67 -2.21 -12.69
CA ALA A 129 -8.75 -1.56 -13.43
C ALA A 129 -9.86 -1.10 -12.49
N GLU A 130 -10.36 -1.98 -11.64
CA GLU A 130 -11.42 -1.69 -10.69
C GLU A 130 -11.05 -0.54 -9.72
N ILE A 131 -9.82 -0.55 -9.19
CA ILE A 131 -9.39 0.53 -8.31
C ILE A 131 -9.24 1.86 -9.06
N LYS A 132 -8.74 1.83 -10.30
CA LYS A 132 -8.66 3.03 -11.16
C LYS A 132 -10.05 3.58 -11.47
N ASP A 133 -11.01 2.70 -11.80
CA ASP A 133 -12.39 3.09 -12.06
C ASP A 133 -13.03 3.71 -10.83
N TYR A 134 -12.84 3.11 -9.66
CA TYR A 134 -13.30 3.66 -8.39
C TYR A 134 -12.72 5.06 -8.11
N LEU A 135 -11.41 5.26 -8.28
CA LEU A 135 -10.78 6.57 -8.10
C LEU A 135 -11.29 7.59 -9.12
N SER A 136 -11.51 7.17 -10.35
CA SER A 136 -12.09 8.01 -11.40
C SER A 136 -13.52 8.43 -11.08
N ASP A 137 -14.34 7.52 -10.59
CA ASP A 137 -15.71 7.79 -10.18
C ASP A 137 -15.77 8.77 -8.99
N LEU A 138 -14.94 8.59 -7.98
CA LEU A 138 -14.82 9.53 -6.87
C LEU A 138 -14.46 10.93 -7.35
N TYR A 139 -13.51 11.03 -8.27
CA TYR A 139 -13.03 12.31 -8.76
C TYR A 139 -13.98 12.98 -9.75
N TYR A 140 -14.39 12.26 -10.81
CA TYR A 140 -15.18 12.85 -11.92
C TYR A 140 -16.67 12.86 -11.65
N LYS A 141 -17.23 11.81 -11.03
CA LYS A 141 -18.68 11.68 -10.82
C LYS A 141 -19.13 12.24 -9.48
N HIS A 142 -18.38 11.94 -8.39
CA HIS A 142 -18.73 12.40 -7.04
C HIS A 142 -18.15 13.79 -6.70
N GLY A 143 -17.36 14.38 -7.58
CA GLY A 143 -16.83 15.73 -7.42
C GLY A 143 -15.83 15.92 -6.28
N PHE A 144 -15.20 14.82 -5.81
CA PHE A 144 -14.16 14.95 -4.79
C PHE A 144 -12.96 15.70 -5.33
N SER A 145 -12.26 16.47 -4.46
CA SER A 145 -11.03 17.12 -4.88
C SER A 145 -9.94 16.09 -5.21
N PHE A 146 -9.05 16.46 -6.13
CA PHE A 146 -7.92 15.60 -6.52
C PHE A 146 -7.12 15.13 -5.30
N ARG A 147 -6.82 16.04 -4.37
CA ARG A 147 -6.05 15.76 -3.16
C ARG A 147 -6.81 14.87 -2.16
N TYR A 148 -8.12 14.92 -2.13
CA TYR A 148 -8.92 14.00 -1.31
C TYR A 148 -8.94 12.61 -1.94
N THR A 149 -9.12 12.52 -3.25
CA THR A 149 -9.07 11.27 -4.02
C THR A 149 -7.69 10.60 -3.93
N GLU A 150 -6.60 11.38 -3.95
CA GLU A 150 -5.25 10.88 -3.70
C GLU A 150 -5.11 10.20 -2.32
N GLY A 151 -5.90 10.63 -1.35
CA GLY A 151 -5.99 9.97 -0.05
C GLY A 151 -6.42 8.50 -0.15
N PHE A 152 -7.37 8.17 -1.03
CA PHE A 152 -7.81 6.79 -1.27
C PHE A 152 -6.72 5.97 -1.97
N LEU A 153 -6.05 6.54 -2.98
CA LEU A 153 -4.92 5.87 -3.61
C LEU A 153 -3.85 5.48 -2.58
N LYS A 154 -3.51 6.40 -1.66
CA LYS A 154 -2.55 6.14 -0.57
C LYS A 154 -3.04 5.05 0.39
N MET A 155 -4.36 4.94 0.61
CA MET A 155 -4.94 3.87 1.41
C MET A 155 -4.81 2.50 0.72
N PHE A 156 -5.05 2.40 -0.60
CA PHE A 156 -4.82 1.15 -1.33
C PHE A 156 -3.36 0.72 -1.28
N TYR A 157 -2.42 1.64 -1.53
CA TYR A 157 -0.99 1.32 -1.41
C TYR A 157 -0.60 0.87 0.00
N LEU A 158 -1.18 1.49 1.04
CA LEU A 158 -0.94 1.09 2.41
C LEU A 158 -1.45 -0.34 2.66
N ILE A 159 -2.68 -0.65 2.28
CA ILE A 159 -3.31 -1.96 2.53
C ILE A 159 -2.59 -3.05 1.74
N LEU A 160 -2.34 -2.84 0.44
CA LEU A 160 -1.63 -3.80 -0.40
C LEU A 160 -0.18 -4.02 0.06
N GLY A 161 0.52 -2.96 0.48
CA GLY A 161 1.85 -3.06 1.08
C GLY A 161 1.85 -3.82 2.40
N GLN A 162 0.82 -3.64 3.23
CA GLN A 162 0.65 -4.42 4.46
C GLN A 162 0.32 -5.90 4.17
N ALA A 163 -0.52 -6.17 3.17
CA ALA A 163 -0.84 -7.53 2.74
C ALA A 163 0.42 -8.25 2.22
N TYR A 164 1.21 -7.59 1.39
CA TYR A 164 2.47 -8.12 0.88
C TYR A 164 3.49 -8.40 2.00
N SER A 165 3.69 -7.43 2.90
CA SER A 165 4.66 -7.58 4.01
C SER A 165 4.28 -8.64 5.04
N ARG A 166 3.05 -9.16 5.00
CA ARG A 166 2.54 -10.23 5.88
C ARG A 166 2.31 -11.56 5.17
N ASP A 167 2.88 -11.73 3.97
CA ASP A 167 2.71 -12.93 3.15
C ASP A 167 1.23 -13.26 2.84
N CYS A 168 0.39 -12.21 2.74
CA CYS A 168 -1.03 -12.33 2.38
C CYS A 168 -1.31 -11.96 0.92
N LEU A 169 -0.28 -11.54 0.18
CA LEU A 169 -0.34 -11.19 -1.24
C LEU A 169 0.95 -11.64 -1.90
N ASP A 170 0.88 -12.30 -3.06
CA ASP A 170 2.06 -12.73 -3.79
C ASP A 170 2.80 -11.55 -4.45
N VAL A 171 4.06 -11.78 -4.80
CA VAL A 171 4.94 -10.76 -5.38
C VAL A 171 4.46 -10.30 -6.75
N ASP A 172 3.88 -11.19 -7.55
CA ASP A 172 3.44 -10.85 -8.92
C ASP A 172 2.19 -9.97 -8.87
N CYS A 173 1.23 -10.31 -8.00
CA CYS A 173 0.07 -9.49 -7.73
C CYS A 173 0.45 -8.10 -7.19
N TYR A 174 1.34 -8.07 -6.19
CA TYR A 174 1.83 -6.80 -5.63
C TYR A 174 2.54 -5.95 -6.69
N ASN A 175 3.42 -6.55 -7.49
CA ASN A 175 4.12 -5.84 -8.57
C ASN A 175 3.15 -5.28 -9.60
N LYS A 176 2.16 -6.06 -10.01
CA LYS A 176 1.12 -5.63 -10.96
C LYS A 176 0.31 -4.45 -10.44
N LEU A 177 -0.06 -4.46 -9.16
CA LEU A 177 -0.92 -3.44 -8.55
C LEU A 177 -0.15 -2.19 -8.10
N CYS A 178 1.11 -2.33 -7.66
CA CYS A 178 1.81 -1.26 -6.96
C CYS A 178 3.10 -0.77 -7.64
N VAL A 179 3.76 -1.58 -8.46
CA VAL A 179 5.12 -1.29 -8.93
C VAL A 179 5.17 -1.05 -10.44
N ASN A 180 4.61 -1.95 -11.24
CA ASN A 180 4.71 -1.91 -12.71
C ASN A 180 4.05 -0.64 -13.25
N LYS A 181 4.81 0.15 -14.03
CA LYS A 181 4.37 1.46 -14.57
C LYS A 181 3.08 1.40 -15.39
N ASP A 182 2.88 0.31 -16.13
CA ASP A 182 1.76 0.19 -17.07
C ASP A 182 0.48 -0.30 -16.38
N THR A 183 0.62 -1.13 -15.35
CA THR A 183 -0.51 -1.80 -14.70
C THR A 183 -0.89 -1.24 -13.34
N LYS A 184 0.04 -0.59 -12.61
CA LYS A 184 -0.19 -0.12 -11.25
C LYS A 184 -1.41 0.79 -11.12
N ILE A 185 -1.99 0.78 -9.93
CA ILE A 185 -3.02 1.75 -9.55
C ILE A 185 -2.44 3.17 -9.58
N GLN A 186 -3.20 4.12 -10.09
CA GLN A 186 -2.77 5.52 -10.20
C GLN A 186 -3.97 6.46 -10.22
N MET A 187 -3.71 7.73 -9.96
CA MET A 187 -4.73 8.77 -10.03
C MET A 187 -5.25 8.95 -11.46
N PRO A 188 -6.53 9.33 -11.61
CA PRO A 188 -7.05 9.84 -12.88
C PRO A 188 -6.31 11.12 -13.28
N LYS A 189 -6.44 11.52 -14.55
CA LYS A 189 -5.89 12.80 -15.01
C LYS A 189 -6.59 13.95 -14.32
N LEU A 190 -5.85 15.04 -14.09
CA LEU A 190 -6.41 16.27 -13.52
C LEU A 190 -7.48 16.83 -14.46
N ARG A 191 -8.59 17.35 -13.91
CA ARG A 191 -9.58 18.14 -14.68
C ARG A 191 -8.92 19.41 -15.18
N THR A 192 -9.28 19.84 -16.39
CA THR A 192 -8.73 21.06 -17.01
C THR A 192 -9.16 22.35 -16.28
N ASP A 193 -10.27 22.30 -15.57
CA ASP A 193 -10.90 23.38 -14.83
C ASP A 193 -10.60 23.35 -13.31
N ASP A 194 -9.84 22.36 -12.85
CA ASP A 194 -9.36 22.36 -11.45
C ASP A 194 -8.34 23.50 -11.28
N ASP A 195 -8.81 24.59 -10.64
CA ASP A 195 -7.99 25.73 -10.29
C ASP A 195 -6.95 25.31 -9.22
N THR A 196 -5.72 25.20 -9.62
CA THR A 196 -4.59 24.84 -8.74
C THR A 196 -3.85 26.06 -8.21
N ASP A 197 -4.27 27.27 -8.59
CA ASP A 197 -3.59 28.49 -8.21
C ASP A 197 -3.82 28.81 -6.73
N ILE A 198 -2.76 29.26 -6.08
CA ILE A 198 -2.82 29.74 -4.70
C ILE A 198 -3.42 31.14 -4.75
N LYS A 199 -4.64 31.27 -4.24
CA LYS A 199 -5.31 32.56 -4.14
C LYS A 199 -4.84 33.28 -2.86
N ALA A 200 -4.20 34.42 -3.03
CA ALA A 200 -3.99 35.38 -1.92
C ALA A 200 -5.23 36.26 -1.76
N TYR A 201 -5.48 36.73 -0.53
CA TYR A 201 -6.53 37.72 -0.28
C TYR A 201 -6.16 39.06 -0.91
N SER A 202 -7.15 39.73 -1.50
CA SER A 202 -6.98 41.11 -1.94
C SER A 202 -6.91 42.08 -0.75
N PRO A 203 -6.36 43.30 -0.92
CA PRO A 203 -6.35 44.30 0.14
C PRO A 203 -7.76 44.57 0.73
N GLU A 204 -8.78 44.67 -0.11
CA GLU A 204 -10.17 44.90 0.32
C GLU A 204 -10.73 43.70 1.12
N GLN A 205 -10.32 42.49 0.78
CA GLN A 205 -10.69 41.28 1.56
C GLN A 205 -10.00 41.30 2.92
N ILE A 206 -8.75 41.73 2.98
CA ILE A 206 -7.99 41.85 4.23
C ILE A 206 -8.64 42.89 5.15
N GLU A 207 -9.05 44.06 4.64
CA GLU A 207 -9.75 45.09 5.43
C GLU A 207 -11.05 44.53 6.04
N LYS A 208 -11.83 43.79 5.25
CA LYS A 208 -13.06 43.17 5.77
C LYS A 208 -12.76 42.11 6.84
N LEU A 209 -11.66 41.37 6.73
CA LEU A 209 -11.24 40.40 7.76
C LEU A 209 -10.78 41.15 9.02
N ASP A 210 -10.05 42.28 8.91
CA ASP A 210 -9.61 43.07 10.03
C ASP A 210 -10.82 43.62 10.82
N GLU A 211 -11.85 44.11 10.12
CA GLU A 211 -13.11 44.54 10.76
C GLU A 211 -13.86 43.39 11.43
N TYR A 212 -13.98 42.27 10.73
CA TYR A 212 -14.72 41.09 11.22
C TYR A 212 -14.12 40.51 12.49
N PHE A 213 -12.79 40.40 12.58
CA PHE A 213 -12.13 39.80 13.73
C PHE A 213 -11.92 40.77 14.89
N ARG A 214 -12.03 42.07 14.70
CA ARG A 214 -11.83 43.10 15.72
C ARG A 214 -12.76 42.89 16.93
N GLY A 215 -12.16 42.78 18.12
CA GLY A 215 -12.89 42.58 19.38
C GLY A 215 -13.46 41.16 19.57
N THR A 216 -13.18 40.23 18.65
CA THR A 216 -13.59 38.82 18.82
C THR A 216 -12.54 38.00 19.57
N ASN A 217 -12.94 36.85 20.12
CA ASN A 217 -12.02 35.89 20.77
C ASN A 217 -10.95 35.35 19.81
N ALA A 218 -11.15 35.46 18.51
CA ALA A 218 -10.24 34.99 17.47
C ALA A 218 -9.26 36.07 16.97
N GLU A 219 -9.41 37.33 17.39
CA GLU A 219 -8.60 38.46 16.92
C GLU A 219 -7.09 38.20 17.08
N THR A 220 -6.65 37.79 18.27
CA THR A 220 -5.23 37.49 18.51
C THR A 220 -4.69 36.40 17.58
N ALA A 221 -5.45 35.32 17.39
CA ALA A 221 -5.04 34.25 16.47
C ALA A 221 -5.00 34.72 15.00
N TYR A 222 -5.95 35.56 14.61
CA TYR A 222 -5.97 36.18 13.30
C TYR A 222 -4.75 37.08 13.06
N LEU A 223 -4.43 37.97 14.02
CA LEU A 223 -3.27 38.87 13.93
C LEU A 223 -1.94 38.12 13.89
N LEU A 224 -1.78 37.08 14.72
CA LEU A 224 -0.60 36.19 14.68
C LEU A 224 -0.49 35.45 13.33
N GLY A 225 -1.60 34.99 12.76
CA GLY A 225 -1.64 34.41 11.45
C GLY A 225 -1.27 35.41 10.35
N LYS A 226 -1.85 36.60 10.38
CA LYS A 226 -1.67 37.64 9.37
C LYS A 226 -0.25 38.22 9.37
N HIS A 227 0.28 38.59 10.53
CA HIS A 227 1.55 39.31 10.64
C HIS A 227 2.76 38.42 10.86
N CYS A 228 2.59 37.30 11.57
CA CYS A 228 3.68 36.39 11.93
C CYS A 228 3.67 35.04 11.14
N GLY A 229 2.65 34.81 10.33
CA GLY A 229 2.56 33.59 9.53
C GLY A 229 2.38 32.31 10.36
N LEU A 230 1.79 32.42 11.56
CA LEU A 230 1.50 31.25 12.39
C LEU A 230 0.33 30.45 11.82
N ARG A 231 0.43 29.12 11.92
CA ARG A 231 -0.73 28.28 11.65
C ARG A 231 -1.72 28.36 12.81
N ILE A 232 -3.01 28.21 12.52
CA ILE A 232 -4.07 28.33 13.54
C ILE A 232 -3.79 27.50 14.81
N ASN A 233 -3.32 26.27 14.66
CA ASN A 233 -2.99 25.40 15.79
C ASN A 233 -1.71 25.82 16.52
N GLU A 234 -0.80 26.53 15.87
CA GLU A 234 0.37 27.14 16.49
C GLU A 234 -0.04 28.37 17.31
N CYS A 235 -0.99 29.18 16.80
CA CYS A 235 -1.53 30.32 17.54
C CYS A 235 -2.14 29.88 18.87
N TYR A 236 -3.03 28.87 18.85
CA TYR A 236 -3.65 28.37 20.09
C TYR A 236 -2.67 27.59 20.98
N GLY A 237 -1.58 27.06 20.42
CA GLY A 237 -0.54 26.37 21.18
C GLY A 237 0.54 27.28 21.76
N LEU A 238 0.54 28.57 21.45
CA LEU A 238 1.54 29.53 21.93
C LEU A 238 1.35 29.82 23.41
N LYS A 239 2.48 29.86 24.14
CA LYS A 239 2.54 30.18 25.57
C LYS A 239 3.33 31.47 25.79
N TRP A 240 3.03 32.17 26.84
CA TRP A 240 3.77 33.38 27.24
C TRP A 240 5.27 33.10 27.47
N ASP A 241 5.66 31.95 27.96
CA ASP A 241 7.08 31.54 28.11
C ASP A 241 7.86 31.56 26.80
N ASN A 242 7.16 31.54 25.66
CA ASN A 242 7.73 31.52 24.31
C ASN A 242 7.63 32.90 23.63
N VAL A 243 7.19 33.96 24.34
CA VAL A 243 7.04 35.33 23.83
C VAL A 243 7.99 36.24 24.59
N ASP A 244 8.94 36.82 23.89
CA ASP A 244 9.89 37.79 24.44
C ASP A 244 9.59 39.15 23.80
N LEU A 245 8.88 39.98 24.55
CA LEU A 245 8.52 41.33 24.12
C LEU A 245 9.67 42.33 24.17
N GLU A 246 10.68 42.07 25.03
CA GLU A 246 11.87 42.94 25.14
C GLU A 246 12.75 42.82 23.89
N ASN A 247 12.95 41.57 23.42
CA ASN A 247 13.72 41.28 22.21
C ASN A 247 12.84 41.18 20.95
N GLY A 248 11.53 41.35 21.06
CA GLY A 248 10.60 41.28 19.95
C GLY A 248 10.61 39.92 19.27
N THR A 249 10.60 38.80 20.03
CA THR A 249 10.64 37.44 19.45
C THR A 249 9.55 36.53 19.95
N ILE A 250 9.13 35.59 19.08
CA ILE A 250 8.22 34.52 19.42
C ILE A 250 8.87 33.18 18.99
N PHE A 251 9.00 32.26 19.92
CA PHE A 251 9.50 30.92 19.63
C PHE A 251 8.36 29.91 19.46
N ILE A 252 8.26 29.28 18.31
CA ILE A 252 7.21 28.31 17.97
C ILE A 252 7.79 26.89 18.07
N ASP A 253 7.39 26.11 19.09
CA ASP A 253 7.86 24.74 19.32
C ASP A 253 6.74 23.70 19.41
N ARG A 254 5.49 24.16 19.59
CA ARG A 254 4.33 23.31 19.81
C ARG A 254 3.08 23.85 19.14
N GLN A 255 2.03 23.03 19.12
CA GLN A 255 0.73 23.37 18.59
C GLN A 255 -0.37 22.73 19.43
N GLU A 256 -1.54 23.33 19.43
CA GLU A 256 -2.73 22.74 19.98
C GLU A 256 -3.30 21.68 19.05
N GLN A 257 -3.84 20.60 19.56
CA GLN A 257 -4.48 19.55 18.80
C GLN A 257 -5.66 18.96 19.56
N TYR A 258 -6.81 18.91 18.90
CA TYR A 258 -7.99 18.26 19.45
C TYR A 258 -7.92 16.74 19.24
N GLN A 259 -7.88 15.96 20.33
CA GLN A 259 -7.76 14.51 20.32
C GLN A 259 -8.76 13.87 21.28
N ASN A 260 -9.68 13.04 20.75
CA ASN A 260 -10.68 12.32 21.56
C ASN A 260 -11.48 13.19 22.52
N GLY A 261 -11.95 14.33 22.06
CA GLY A 261 -12.73 15.26 22.91
C GLY A 261 -11.89 16.19 23.79
N LEU A 262 -10.58 16.05 23.78
CA LEU A 262 -9.67 16.82 24.62
C LEU A 262 -8.70 17.68 23.80
N ILE A 263 -8.43 18.88 24.30
CA ILE A 263 -7.38 19.75 23.79
C ILE A 263 -6.03 19.24 24.34
N LYS A 264 -5.09 18.99 23.46
CA LYS A 264 -3.71 18.57 23.81
C LYS A 264 -2.69 19.49 23.17
N LEU A 265 -1.70 19.86 23.95
CA LEU A 265 -0.54 20.58 23.46
C LEU A 265 0.52 19.57 23.00
N VAL A 266 0.81 19.55 21.69
CA VAL A 266 1.75 18.59 21.08
C VAL A 266 2.93 19.32 20.45
N ARG A 267 4.10 18.68 20.47
CA ARG A 267 5.30 19.22 19.79
C ARG A 267 5.10 19.24 18.28
N LEU A 268 5.73 20.20 17.61
CA LEU A 268 5.75 20.26 16.16
C LEU A 268 6.45 19.04 15.56
N LYS A 269 5.93 18.58 14.43
CA LYS A 269 6.30 17.28 13.81
C LYS A 269 7.76 17.22 13.34
N THR A 270 8.34 18.34 12.90
CA THR A 270 9.69 18.40 12.34
C THR A 270 10.55 19.44 13.04
N LYS A 271 11.87 19.24 13.03
CA LYS A 271 12.81 20.24 13.56
C LYS A 271 12.65 21.60 12.88
N ASN A 272 12.47 21.60 11.54
CA ASN A 272 12.32 22.82 10.75
C ASN A 272 10.99 23.57 10.98
N ALA A 273 10.01 22.93 11.60
CA ALA A 273 8.78 23.60 12.01
C ALA A 273 8.97 24.45 13.27
N ARG A 274 9.96 24.12 14.09
CA ARG A 274 10.37 24.94 15.24
C ARG A 274 11.15 26.13 14.70
N ARG A 275 10.72 27.32 15.07
CA ARG A 275 11.30 28.56 14.56
C ARG A 275 11.12 29.70 15.52
N THR A 276 12.02 30.66 15.46
CA THR A 276 11.86 31.98 16.07
C THR A 276 11.34 32.93 15.00
N ILE A 277 10.37 33.73 15.36
CA ILE A 277 9.82 34.82 14.56
C ILE A 277 10.22 36.14 15.25
N TYR A 278 10.69 37.08 14.49
CA TYR A 278 10.98 38.44 14.92
C TYR A 278 9.77 39.31 14.63
N LEU A 279 9.33 40.09 15.64
CA LEU A 279 8.18 41.00 15.57
C LEU A 279 8.55 42.34 14.96
#